data_5f78870d072b8c654471e25892cc6a93
#
_entry.id   5f78870d072b8c654471e25892cc6a93
#
_cell.length_a   1.000
_cell.length_b   1.000
_cell.length_c   1.000
_cell.angle_alpha   90.00
_cell.angle_beta   90.00
_cell.angle_gamma   90.00
#
_symmetry.space_group_name_H-M   'P 1'
#
loop_
_entity.id
_entity.type
_entity.pdbx_description
1 polymer ?
#
loop_
_entity_poly.entity_id
_entity_poly.type
_entity_poly.pdbx_seq_one_letter_code
_entity_poly.pdbx_strand_id
1 'polypeptide(L)'
;MTLQGKTVLITGSSDGLGKAVALLAAKAGATVLAHGRSREKSEPVLDEVRRAGPGDAELYLADLSSLDEVRRLAAEVTARHERLDVLLNNAGVLLAGDKPRQESQDGLELHFAVNYLAPFLLTGLLLPTLKASAPARIVNVASIGQAPIDFDDVQLEHGYSGFRGYSQSKLAQIMFTIDLAGRLKGTGVTAMSLHPATFMDTNMVVGQGLEARSRVEDGAEATFRLAFSPEHEGETGGFYNELSPGQPNAQANDPQARRRLWALSETLTGLAS
;
A
#
# COMPACT_ATOMS: atom_id res chain seq x y z
N MET A 1 10.22 16.32 -13.24
CA MET A 1 8.89 15.73 -13.56
C MET A 1 7.84 16.62 -12.92
N THR A 2 6.76 16.96 -13.64
CA THR A 2 5.61 17.70 -13.07
C THR A 2 4.42 16.77 -12.91
N LEU A 3 3.71 16.91 -11.80
CA LEU A 3 2.48 16.19 -11.47
C LEU A 3 1.27 17.11 -11.38
N GLN A 4 1.36 18.31 -11.97
CA GLN A 4 0.27 19.28 -11.97
C GLN A 4 -1.00 18.67 -12.58
N GLY A 5 -2.13 18.80 -11.89
CA GLY A 5 -3.42 18.23 -12.28
C GLY A 5 -3.56 16.73 -12.00
N LYS A 6 -2.59 16.10 -11.32
CA LYS A 6 -2.68 14.70 -10.86
C LYS A 6 -3.18 14.64 -9.43
N THR A 7 -4.10 13.72 -9.15
CA THR A 7 -4.61 13.40 -7.81
C THR A 7 -4.05 12.08 -7.33
N VAL A 8 -3.49 12.07 -6.13
CA VAL A 8 -2.75 10.93 -5.56
C VAL A 8 -3.24 10.61 -4.17
N LEU A 9 -3.74 9.41 -3.93
CA LEU A 9 -4.03 8.92 -2.58
C LEU A 9 -2.84 8.12 -2.05
N ILE A 10 -2.32 8.52 -0.88
CA ILE A 10 -1.20 7.85 -0.21
C ILE A 10 -1.66 7.36 1.16
N THR A 11 -1.80 6.05 1.34
CA THR A 11 -2.14 5.51 2.65
C THR A 11 -0.93 5.52 3.59
N GLY A 12 -1.16 5.85 4.88
CA GLY A 12 -0.09 5.92 5.88
C GLY A 12 0.91 7.03 5.62
N SER A 13 0.44 8.21 5.22
CA SER A 13 1.28 9.38 4.92
C SER A 13 1.54 10.31 6.11
N SER A 14 1.17 9.92 7.32
CA SER A 14 1.43 10.72 8.54
C SER A 14 2.85 10.58 9.10
N ASP A 15 3.66 9.67 8.57
CA ASP A 15 5.03 9.42 9.03
C ASP A 15 5.87 8.66 7.99
N GLY A 16 7.18 8.60 8.21
CA GLY A 16 8.13 7.76 7.48
C GLY A 16 8.03 7.87 5.97
N LEU A 17 8.01 6.71 5.29
CA LEU A 17 8.00 6.62 3.84
C LEU A 17 6.82 7.36 3.20
N GLY A 18 5.60 7.15 3.71
CA GLY A 18 4.41 7.77 3.14
C GLY A 18 4.44 9.30 3.22
N LYS A 19 4.92 9.86 4.34
CA LYS A 19 5.16 11.32 4.48
C LYS A 19 6.18 11.81 3.45
N ALA A 20 7.30 11.11 3.32
CA ALA A 20 8.36 11.52 2.40
C ALA A 20 7.89 11.52 0.94
N VAL A 21 7.13 10.49 0.51
CA VAL A 21 6.55 10.44 -0.84
C VAL A 21 5.47 11.51 -1.03
N ALA A 22 4.65 11.79 -0.01
CA ALA A 22 3.64 12.87 -0.07
C ALA A 22 4.28 14.24 -0.31
N LEU A 23 5.39 14.53 0.38
CA LEU A 23 6.17 15.75 0.19
C LEU A 23 6.77 15.85 -1.21
N LEU A 24 7.29 14.74 -1.76
CA LEU A 24 7.82 14.71 -3.13
C LEU A 24 6.72 14.93 -4.17
N ALA A 25 5.55 14.30 -3.98
CA ALA A 25 4.40 14.46 -4.87
C ALA A 25 3.87 15.90 -4.86
N ALA A 26 3.74 16.51 -3.68
CA ALA A 26 3.34 17.91 -3.53
C ALA A 26 4.35 18.88 -4.19
N LYS A 27 5.65 18.68 -3.98
CA LYS A 27 6.71 19.45 -4.66
C LYS A 27 6.61 19.37 -6.18
N ALA A 28 6.19 18.23 -6.70
CA ALA A 28 5.97 18.02 -8.12
C ALA A 28 4.62 18.59 -8.63
N GLY A 29 3.75 19.10 -7.75
CA GLY A 29 2.50 19.77 -8.08
C GLY A 29 1.24 18.90 -8.05
N ALA A 30 1.32 17.69 -7.48
CA ALA A 30 0.15 16.83 -7.32
C ALA A 30 -0.81 17.36 -6.23
N THR A 31 -2.11 17.10 -6.40
CA THR A 31 -3.07 17.11 -5.30
C THR A 31 -2.89 15.83 -4.48
N VAL A 32 -2.51 15.96 -3.21
CA VAL A 32 -2.17 14.85 -2.34
C VAL A 32 -3.34 14.58 -1.37
N LEU A 33 -3.95 13.41 -1.50
CA LEU A 33 -4.90 12.88 -0.55
C LEU A 33 -4.12 12.10 0.51
N ALA A 34 -3.79 12.79 1.61
CA ALA A 34 -3.01 12.22 2.70
C ALA A 34 -3.92 11.40 3.62
N HIS A 35 -3.46 10.20 4.01
CA HIS A 35 -4.21 9.34 4.91
C HIS A 35 -3.44 9.01 6.18
N GLY A 36 -4.12 9.03 7.32
CA GLY A 36 -3.60 8.61 8.62
C GLY A 36 -4.71 8.15 9.57
N ARG A 37 -4.34 7.60 10.72
CA ARG A 37 -5.29 7.16 11.75
C ARG A 37 -5.63 8.23 12.78
N SER A 38 -4.68 9.13 13.06
CA SER A 38 -4.79 10.15 14.10
C SER A 38 -4.72 11.54 13.49
N ARG A 39 -5.73 12.36 13.74
CA ARG A 39 -5.74 13.76 13.33
C ARG A 39 -4.55 14.53 13.90
N GLU A 40 -4.30 14.37 15.20
CA GLU A 40 -3.20 15.03 15.91
C GLU A 40 -1.83 14.78 15.23
N LYS A 41 -1.57 13.55 14.78
CA LYS A 41 -0.31 13.20 14.08
C LYS A 41 -0.31 13.62 12.62
N SER A 42 -1.46 13.64 11.97
CA SER A 42 -1.55 13.83 10.52
C SER A 42 -1.67 15.30 10.11
N GLU A 43 -2.32 16.16 10.89
CA GLU A 43 -2.47 17.60 10.57
C GLU A 43 -1.15 18.33 10.42
N PRO A 44 -0.16 18.18 11.32
CA PRO A 44 1.14 18.84 11.12
C PRO A 44 1.83 18.41 9.81
N VAL A 45 1.70 17.14 9.44
CA VAL A 45 2.24 16.62 8.19
C VAL A 45 1.48 17.17 6.98
N LEU A 46 0.16 17.24 7.05
CA LEU A 46 -0.67 17.87 6.01
C LEU A 46 -0.23 19.32 5.74
N ASP A 47 0.04 20.10 6.79
CA ASP A 47 0.52 21.47 6.65
C ASP A 47 1.92 21.55 6.03
N GLU A 48 2.79 20.57 6.31
CA GLU A 48 4.08 20.45 5.62
C GLU A 48 3.88 20.14 4.12
N VAL A 49 2.97 19.21 3.81
CA VAL A 49 2.66 18.82 2.42
C VAL A 49 2.10 20.01 1.63
N ARG A 50 1.16 20.78 2.23
CA ARG A 50 0.60 21.98 1.61
C ARG A 50 1.64 23.06 1.32
N ARG A 51 2.63 23.20 2.20
CA ARG A 51 3.73 24.17 2.01
C ARG A 51 4.81 23.69 1.05
N ALA A 52 4.86 22.39 0.76
CA ALA A 52 5.93 21.79 -0.03
C ALA A 52 5.83 22.10 -1.52
N GLY A 53 4.65 22.40 -2.06
CA GLY A 53 4.47 22.61 -3.49
C GLY A 53 3.17 23.34 -3.84
N PRO A 54 2.93 23.55 -5.15
CA PRO A 54 1.80 24.30 -5.65
C PRO A 54 0.48 23.49 -5.68
N GLY A 55 0.53 22.18 -5.43
CA GLY A 55 -0.64 21.31 -5.37
C GLY A 55 -1.44 21.52 -4.08
N ASP A 56 -2.68 21.03 -4.07
CA ASP A 56 -3.50 21.00 -2.85
C ASP A 56 -3.22 19.73 -2.03
N ALA A 57 -3.61 19.74 -0.76
CA ALA A 57 -3.53 18.54 0.07
C ALA A 57 -4.73 18.45 1.03
N GLU A 58 -5.33 17.27 1.09
CA GLU A 58 -6.46 16.96 1.95
C GLU A 58 -6.14 15.77 2.87
N LEU A 59 -6.73 15.80 4.08
CA LEU A 59 -6.55 14.72 5.05
C LEU A 59 -7.78 13.83 5.10
N TYR A 60 -7.53 12.53 4.98
CA TYR A 60 -8.48 11.45 5.18
C TYR A 60 -8.08 10.62 6.39
N LEU A 61 -9.00 10.40 7.30
CA LEU A 61 -8.75 9.62 8.52
C LEU A 61 -9.47 8.28 8.42
N ALA A 62 -8.74 7.18 8.60
CA ALA A 62 -9.31 5.84 8.71
C ALA A 62 -8.33 4.93 9.48
N ASP A 63 -8.85 4.00 10.27
CA ASP A 63 -8.08 2.87 10.79
C ASP A 63 -8.21 1.68 9.85
N LEU A 64 -7.13 1.36 9.14
CA LEU A 64 -7.12 0.24 8.19
C LEU A 64 -7.20 -1.15 8.85
N SER A 65 -7.25 -1.22 10.19
CA SER A 65 -7.60 -2.44 10.91
C SER A 65 -9.13 -2.68 10.96
N SER A 66 -9.94 -1.79 10.38
CA SER A 66 -11.38 -1.91 10.24
C SER A 66 -11.77 -1.84 8.76
N LEU A 67 -12.38 -2.89 8.25
CA LEU A 67 -12.88 -2.94 6.87
C LEU A 67 -13.99 -1.91 6.62
N ASP A 68 -14.79 -1.59 7.63
CA ASP A 68 -15.81 -0.54 7.52
C ASP A 68 -15.18 0.85 7.38
N GLU A 69 -14.08 1.13 8.11
CA GLU A 69 -13.32 2.37 7.95
C GLU A 69 -12.67 2.46 6.55
N VAL A 70 -12.20 1.34 5.99
CA VAL A 70 -11.70 1.28 4.62
C VAL A 70 -12.81 1.62 3.61
N ARG A 71 -14.03 1.10 3.81
CA ARG A 71 -15.19 1.42 2.96
C ARG A 71 -15.54 2.90 3.05
N ARG A 72 -15.58 3.44 4.26
CA ARG A 72 -15.84 4.86 4.50
C ARG A 72 -14.78 5.74 3.81
N LEU A 73 -13.49 5.40 3.94
CA LEU A 73 -12.40 6.09 3.26
C LEU A 73 -12.61 6.13 1.73
N ALA A 74 -12.90 4.97 1.12
CA ALA A 74 -13.14 4.89 -0.31
C ALA A 74 -14.34 5.77 -0.72
N ALA A 75 -15.45 5.71 0.03
CA ALA A 75 -16.65 6.49 -0.23
C ALA A 75 -16.38 8.00 -0.11
N GLU A 76 -15.65 8.44 0.91
CA GLU A 76 -15.29 9.86 1.07
C GLU A 76 -14.40 10.37 -0.07
N VAL A 77 -13.42 9.57 -0.51
CA VAL A 77 -12.55 9.91 -1.64
C VAL A 77 -13.36 10.03 -2.92
N THR A 78 -14.20 9.05 -3.24
CA THR A 78 -14.99 9.04 -4.48
C THR A 78 -16.08 10.12 -4.50
N ALA A 79 -16.63 10.50 -3.35
CA ALA A 79 -17.62 11.57 -3.25
C ALA A 79 -17.03 12.98 -3.49
N ARG A 80 -15.72 13.15 -3.26
CA ARG A 80 -15.06 14.46 -3.34
C ARG A 80 -14.15 14.61 -4.55
N HIS A 81 -13.71 13.50 -5.15
CA HIS A 81 -12.77 13.50 -6.26
C HIS A 81 -13.27 12.62 -7.41
N GLU A 82 -13.53 13.24 -8.54
CA GLU A 82 -13.88 12.55 -9.78
C GLU A 82 -12.66 11.86 -10.42
N ARG A 83 -11.44 12.25 -9.99
CA ARG A 83 -10.17 11.78 -10.54
C ARG A 83 -9.24 11.24 -9.45
N LEU A 84 -8.65 10.07 -9.74
CA LEU A 84 -7.56 9.48 -8.96
C LEU A 84 -6.54 8.88 -9.92
N ASP A 85 -5.40 9.53 -10.06
CA ASP A 85 -4.35 9.10 -11.00
C ASP A 85 -3.42 8.05 -10.41
N VAL A 86 -3.15 8.14 -9.10
CA VAL A 86 -2.30 7.18 -8.40
C VAL A 86 -2.90 6.79 -7.06
N LEU A 87 -2.96 5.50 -6.81
CA LEU A 87 -3.20 4.91 -5.49
C LEU A 87 -1.91 4.29 -4.98
N LEU A 88 -1.33 4.86 -3.92
CA LEU A 88 -0.18 4.30 -3.22
C LEU A 88 -0.64 3.62 -1.92
N ASN A 89 -0.72 2.31 -1.95
CA ASN A 89 -0.96 1.47 -0.78
C ASN A 89 0.35 1.31 0.02
N ASN A 90 0.64 2.30 0.86
CA ASN A 90 1.87 2.36 1.64
C ASN A 90 1.67 2.00 3.12
N ALA A 91 0.49 2.24 3.67
CA ALA A 91 0.23 1.92 5.07
C ALA A 91 0.56 0.45 5.40
N GLY A 92 1.13 0.24 6.57
CA GLY A 92 1.45 -1.09 7.04
C GLY A 92 1.80 -1.11 8.52
N VAL A 93 1.82 -2.30 9.09
CA VAL A 93 2.24 -2.56 10.46
C VAL A 93 3.31 -3.65 10.48
N LEU A 94 4.18 -3.59 11.48
CA LEU A 94 5.17 -4.63 11.81
C LEU A 94 5.14 -4.82 13.31
N LEU A 95 4.89 -6.03 13.76
CA LEU A 95 5.03 -6.46 15.16
C LEU A 95 6.24 -7.39 15.22
N ALA A 96 7.40 -6.83 15.55
CA ALA A 96 8.63 -7.61 15.68
C ALA A 96 8.77 -8.23 17.08
N GLY A 97 9.59 -9.28 17.17
CA GLY A 97 9.88 -9.98 18.43
C GLY A 97 8.78 -10.94 18.85
N ASP A 98 8.81 -11.31 20.14
CA ASP A 98 7.90 -12.29 20.76
C ASP A 98 6.55 -11.69 21.19
N LYS A 99 6.04 -10.74 20.40
CA LYS A 99 4.74 -10.15 20.65
C LYS A 99 3.63 -11.16 20.34
N PRO A 100 2.57 -11.22 21.17
CA PRO A 100 1.44 -12.09 20.90
C PRO A 100 0.76 -11.71 19.59
N ARG A 101 0.08 -12.68 18.97
CA ARG A 101 -0.80 -12.44 17.83
C ARG A 101 -1.84 -11.39 18.21
N GLN A 102 -2.00 -10.41 17.34
CA GLN A 102 -3.01 -9.36 17.48
C GLN A 102 -4.02 -9.48 16.33
N GLU A 103 -5.22 -9.04 16.61
CA GLU A 103 -6.32 -9.03 15.66
C GLU A 103 -6.72 -7.61 15.28
N SER A 104 -7.23 -7.47 14.08
CA SER A 104 -7.92 -6.29 13.60
C SER A 104 -9.28 -6.14 14.29
N GLN A 105 -9.99 -5.03 14.03
CA GLN A 105 -11.34 -4.83 14.54
C GLN A 105 -12.34 -5.85 13.97
N ASP A 106 -12.01 -6.49 12.85
CA ASP A 106 -12.82 -7.54 12.22
C ASP A 106 -12.41 -8.96 12.64
N GLY A 107 -11.54 -9.12 13.66
CA GLY A 107 -11.09 -10.42 14.17
C GLY A 107 -10.06 -11.13 13.27
N LEU A 108 -9.43 -10.41 12.34
CA LEU A 108 -8.44 -10.98 11.43
C LEU A 108 -7.01 -10.72 11.93
N GLU A 109 -6.05 -11.60 11.59
CA GLU A 109 -4.64 -11.37 11.94
C GLU A 109 -4.18 -9.99 11.46
N LEU A 110 -3.56 -9.22 12.36
CA LEU A 110 -3.38 -7.79 12.17
C LEU A 110 -2.53 -7.42 10.95
N HIS A 111 -1.43 -8.17 10.67
CA HIS A 111 -0.62 -7.89 9.48
C HIS A 111 -1.40 -8.23 8.20
N PHE A 112 -2.09 -9.36 8.18
CA PHE A 112 -2.88 -9.76 7.02
C PHE A 112 -4.02 -8.77 6.75
N ALA A 113 -4.69 -8.30 7.82
CA ALA A 113 -5.74 -7.29 7.72
C ALA A 113 -5.22 -5.95 7.18
N VAL A 114 -4.23 -5.35 7.86
CA VAL A 114 -3.78 -3.99 7.58
C VAL A 114 -2.89 -3.90 6.34
N ASN A 115 -1.91 -4.84 6.22
CA ASN A 115 -0.94 -4.76 5.12
C ASN A 115 -1.52 -5.29 3.81
N TYR A 116 -2.54 -6.16 3.86
CA TYR A 116 -3.03 -6.84 2.66
C TYR A 116 -4.52 -6.65 2.40
N LEU A 117 -5.43 -7.05 3.32
CA LEU A 117 -6.87 -7.00 3.04
C LEU A 117 -7.41 -5.57 2.90
N ALA A 118 -6.90 -4.63 3.69
CA ALA A 118 -7.27 -3.23 3.56
C ALA A 118 -6.86 -2.63 2.20
N PRO A 119 -5.61 -2.80 1.71
CA PRO A 119 -5.24 -2.45 0.33
C PRO A 119 -6.07 -3.16 -0.75
N PHE A 120 -6.38 -4.45 -0.56
CA PHE A 120 -7.23 -5.20 -1.49
C PHE A 120 -8.62 -4.57 -1.59
N LEU A 121 -9.28 -4.35 -0.46
CA LEU A 121 -10.62 -3.76 -0.41
C LEU A 121 -10.62 -2.33 -0.93
N LEU A 122 -9.70 -1.48 -0.45
CA LEU A 122 -9.59 -0.08 -0.87
C LEU A 122 -9.38 0.03 -2.38
N THR A 123 -8.47 -0.78 -2.92
CA THR A 123 -8.21 -0.81 -4.35
C THR A 123 -9.46 -1.20 -5.13
N GLY A 124 -10.15 -2.27 -4.73
CA GLY A 124 -11.38 -2.72 -5.38
C GLY A 124 -12.47 -1.66 -5.42
N LEU A 125 -12.67 -0.96 -4.29
CA LEU A 125 -13.68 0.12 -4.17
C LEU A 125 -13.31 1.36 -5.00
N LEU A 126 -12.02 1.66 -5.17
CA LEU A 126 -11.54 2.81 -5.95
C LEU A 126 -11.32 2.50 -7.44
N LEU A 127 -11.42 1.21 -7.86
CA LEU A 127 -11.19 0.83 -9.27
C LEU A 127 -12.06 1.59 -10.28
N PRO A 128 -13.36 1.86 -10.04
CA PRO A 128 -14.15 2.66 -10.98
C PRO A 128 -13.55 4.04 -11.23
N THR A 129 -13.15 4.74 -10.18
CA THR A 129 -12.52 6.07 -10.27
C THR A 129 -11.14 6.01 -10.94
N LEU A 130 -10.31 5.01 -10.61
CA LEU A 130 -9.01 4.79 -11.25
C LEU A 130 -9.16 4.52 -12.76
N LYS A 131 -10.14 3.68 -13.15
CA LYS A 131 -10.43 3.41 -14.58
C LYS A 131 -10.92 4.65 -15.32
N ALA A 132 -11.77 5.45 -14.69
CA ALA A 132 -12.25 6.72 -15.27
C ALA A 132 -11.13 7.75 -15.43
N SER A 133 -10.06 7.63 -14.61
CA SER A 133 -8.90 8.51 -14.59
C SER A 133 -7.75 8.03 -15.46
N ALA A 134 -7.92 6.92 -16.19
CA ALA A 134 -6.84 6.33 -16.98
C ALA A 134 -6.15 7.36 -17.92
N PRO A 135 -4.81 7.32 -18.06
CA PRO A 135 -3.91 6.34 -17.48
C PRO A 135 -3.71 6.56 -15.97
N ALA A 136 -3.89 5.51 -15.17
CA ALA A 136 -3.75 5.54 -13.73
C ALA A 136 -2.86 4.39 -13.22
N ARG A 137 -2.30 4.55 -12.01
CA ARG A 137 -1.33 3.60 -11.46
C ARG A 137 -1.64 3.23 -10.02
N ILE A 138 -1.53 1.95 -9.71
CA ILE A 138 -1.62 1.40 -8.37
C ILE A 138 -0.23 0.92 -7.97
N VAL A 139 0.27 1.34 -6.79
CA VAL A 139 1.55 0.89 -6.27
C VAL A 139 1.36 0.34 -4.86
N ASN A 140 1.79 -0.90 -4.65
CA ASN A 140 1.72 -1.58 -3.37
C ASN A 140 3.11 -1.65 -2.72
N VAL A 141 3.28 -1.05 -1.55
CA VAL A 141 4.53 -1.10 -0.79
C VAL A 141 4.64 -2.44 -0.08
N ALA A 142 5.28 -3.39 -0.74
CA ALA A 142 5.56 -4.73 -0.26
C ALA A 142 6.90 -4.82 0.52
N SER A 143 7.61 -5.94 0.42
CA SER A 143 8.92 -6.15 1.07
C SER A 143 9.68 -7.29 0.38
N ILE A 144 11.01 -7.33 0.58
CA ILE A 144 11.82 -8.53 0.33
C ILE A 144 11.63 -9.57 1.43
N GLY A 145 11.18 -9.16 2.62
CA GLY A 145 10.80 -10.09 3.71
C GLY A 145 9.47 -10.77 3.37
N GLN A 146 9.56 -11.91 2.68
CA GLN A 146 8.43 -12.68 2.17
C GLN A 146 8.46 -14.10 2.72
N ALA A 147 7.30 -14.64 3.06
CA ALA A 147 7.10 -16.04 3.41
C ALA A 147 5.87 -16.60 2.69
N PRO A 148 5.88 -17.88 2.28
CA PRO A 148 4.71 -18.50 1.67
C PRO A 148 3.47 -18.36 2.54
N ILE A 149 2.33 -18.12 1.89
CA ILE A 149 1.03 -18.09 2.55
C ILE A 149 0.64 -19.51 2.92
N ASP A 150 0.38 -19.70 4.20
CA ASP A 150 -0.23 -20.91 4.70
C ASP A 150 -1.75 -20.81 4.52
N PHE A 151 -2.24 -21.40 3.44
CA PHE A 151 -3.66 -21.33 3.14
C PHE A 151 -4.55 -22.18 4.06
N ASP A 152 -3.98 -23.07 4.84
CA ASP A 152 -4.73 -23.90 5.79
C ASP A 152 -4.79 -23.21 7.16
N ASP A 153 -3.89 -22.24 7.41
CA ASP A 153 -3.88 -21.38 8.60
C ASP A 153 -3.46 -19.94 8.24
N VAL A 154 -4.20 -19.30 7.34
CA VAL A 154 -3.94 -17.92 6.89
C VAL A 154 -3.93 -16.92 8.05
N GLN A 155 -4.74 -17.19 9.07
CA GLN A 155 -4.85 -16.34 10.26
C GLN A 155 -3.73 -16.59 11.28
N LEU A 156 -2.83 -17.54 11.01
CA LEU A 156 -1.74 -17.91 11.89
C LEU A 156 -2.20 -18.16 13.34
N GLU A 157 -3.26 -18.95 13.49
CA GLU A 157 -3.74 -19.37 14.82
C GLU A 157 -2.74 -20.31 15.48
N HIS A 158 -1.90 -20.98 14.67
CA HIS A 158 -0.86 -21.89 15.12
C HIS A 158 0.53 -21.41 14.68
N GLY A 159 1.51 -21.47 15.58
CA GLY A 159 2.91 -21.15 15.28
C GLY A 159 3.12 -19.70 14.82
N TYR A 160 2.37 -18.76 15.38
CA TYR A 160 2.50 -17.35 15.10
C TYR A 160 3.89 -16.81 15.48
N SER A 161 4.42 -15.95 14.64
CA SER A 161 5.41 -14.95 15.01
C SER A 161 5.15 -13.68 14.21
N GLY A 162 5.49 -12.52 14.79
CA GLY A 162 5.26 -11.25 14.11
C GLY A 162 5.94 -11.16 12.73
N PHE A 163 7.15 -11.71 12.60
CA PHE A 163 7.83 -11.78 11.30
C PHE A 163 7.14 -12.72 10.32
N ARG A 164 6.56 -13.84 10.77
CA ARG A 164 5.79 -14.74 9.89
C ARG A 164 4.55 -14.04 9.37
N GLY A 165 3.76 -13.39 10.24
CA GLY A 165 2.58 -12.62 9.86
C GLY A 165 2.91 -11.49 8.89
N TYR A 166 3.93 -10.70 9.22
CA TYR A 166 4.41 -9.64 8.32
C TYR A 166 4.83 -10.19 6.95
N SER A 167 5.70 -11.20 6.92
CA SER A 167 6.26 -11.72 5.68
C SER A 167 5.21 -12.38 4.79
N GLN A 168 4.23 -13.08 5.40
CA GLN A 168 3.07 -13.64 4.68
C GLN A 168 2.21 -12.52 4.08
N SER A 169 1.93 -11.46 4.85
CA SER A 169 1.15 -10.32 4.36
C SER A 169 1.83 -9.58 3.21
N LYS A 170 3.18 -9.50 3.23
CA LYS A 170 3.96 -8.85 2.16
C LYS A 170 4.00 -9.69 0.88
N LEU A 171 4.05 -11.02 1.00
CA LEU A 171 3.87 -11.88 -0.16
C LEU A 171 2.45 -11.77 -0.74
N ALA A 172 1.42 -11.70 0.12
CA ALA A 172 0.04 -11.52 -0.32
C ALA A 172 -0.14 -10.23 -1.15
N GLN A 173 0.51 -9.13 -0.77
CA GLN A 173 0.49 -7.88 -1.56
C GLN A 173 1.08 -8.07 -2.96
N ILE A 174 2.19 -8.83 -3.08
CA ILE A 174 2.83 -9.09 -4.38
C ILE A 174 1.93 -10.00 -5.24
N MET A 175 1.39 -11.07 -4.66
CA MET A 175 0.46 -11.97 -5.34
C MET A 175 -0.79 -11.25 -5.84
N PHE A 176 -1.35 -10.38 -5.02
CA PHE A 176 -2.45 -9.48 -5.37
C PHE A 176 -2.09 -8.58 -6.55
N THR A 177 -0.92 -7.95 -6.51
CA THR A 177 -0.46 -7.05 -7.58
C THR A 177 -0.39 -7.77 -8.92
N ILE A 178 0.17 -8.98 -8.95
CA ILE A 178 0.30 -9.80 -10.18
C ILE A 178 -1.08 -10.18 -10.73
N ASP A 179 -2.00 -10.62 -9.87
CA ASP A 179 -3.34 -11.03 -10.31
C ASP A 179 -4.17 -9.82 -10.74
N LEU A 180 -4.09 -8.71 -9.99
CA LEU A 180 -4.76 -7.45 -10.33
C LEU A 180 -4.29 -6.90 -11.69
N ALA A 181 -2.99 -6.93 -11.97
CA ALA A 181 -2.45 -6.50 -13.26
C ALA A 181 -3.06 -7.27 -14.43
N GLY A 182 -3.24 -8.59 -14.27
CA GLY A 182 -3.93 -9.42 -15.26
C GLY A 182 -5.39 -9.00 -15.48
N ARG A 183 -6.11 -8.70 -14.40
CA ARG A 183 -7.53 -8.28 -14.43
C ARG A 183 -7.72 -6.87 -14.99
N LEU A 184 -6.69 -6.03 -14.89
CA LEU A 184 -6.71 -4.64 -15.40
C LEU A 184 -6.27 -4.51 -16.86
N LYS A 185 -5.97 -5.61 -17.53
CA LYS A 185 -5.51 -5.58 -18.93
C LYS A 185 -6.51 -4.85 -19.83
N GLY A 186 -6.02 -3.86 -20.58
CA GLY A 186 -6.82 -3.05 -21.51
C GLY A 186 -7.62 -1.91 -20.88
N THR A 187 -7.54 -1.71 -19.54
CA THR A 187 -8.27 -0.63 -18.86
C THR A 187 -7.50 0.69 -18.79
N GLY A 188 -6.21 0.70 -19.12
CA GLY A 188 -5.32 1.85 -18.93
C GLY A 188 -4.87 2.06 -17.48
N VAL A 189 -5.22 1.14 -16.56
CA VAL A 189 -4.74 1.14 -15.17
C VAL A 189 -3.66 0.08 -15.01
N THR A 190 -2.54 0.45 -14.40
CA THR A 190 -1.42 -0.46 -14.11
C THR A 190 -1.29 -0.72 -12.61
N ALA A 191 -0.73 -1.86 -12.23
CA ALA A 191 -0.47 -2.21 -10.84
C ALA A 191 0.95 -2.78 -10.69
N MET A 192 1.71 -2.25 -9.74
CA MET A 192 3.07 -2.68 -9.42
C MET A 192 3.28 -2.78 -7.91
N SER A 193 4.29 -3.52 -7.48
CA SER A 193 4.70 -3.63 -6.09
C SER A 193 6.20 -3.40 -5.95
N LEU A 194 6.63 -2.92 -4.77
CA LEU A 194 8.06 -2.76 -4.50
C LEU A 194 8.41 -3.04 -3.04
N HIS A 195 9.67 -3.45 -2.83
CA HIS A 195 10.39 -3.24 -1.59
C HIS A 195 11.12 -1.90 -1.68
N PRO A 196 10.77 -0.89 -0.88
CA PRO A 196 11.31 0.46 -1.05
C PRO A 196 12.76 0.59 -0.59
N ALA A 197 13.10 0.05 0.57
CA ALA A 197 14.44 -0.05 1.15
C ALA A 197 14.41 -0.89 2.41
N THR A 198 15.57 -1.45 2.81
CA THR A 198 15.68 -2.37 3.96
C THR A 198 15.80 -1.62 5.27
N PHE A 199 14.87 -1.86 6.22
CA PHE A 199 14.91 -1.27 7.56
C PHE A 199 15.19 0.23 7.56
N MET A 200 14.31 0.98 6.88
CA MET A 200 14.38 2.45 6.86
C MET A 200 14.26 3.03 8.27
N ASP A 201 14.90 4.17 8.51
CA ASP A 201 14.80 4.93 9.76
C ASP A 201 13.38 5.52 9.92
N THR A 202 12.44 4.67 10.32
CA THR A 202 11.02 4.97 10.52
C THR A 202 10.56 4.44 11.87
N ASN A 203 9.48 5.00 12.41
CA ASN A 203 8.86 4.48 13.62
C ASN A 203 8.44 3.01 13.49
N MET A 204 8.13 2.53 12.28
CA MET A 204 7.84 1.11 12.02
C MET A 204 9.05 0.22 12.36
N VAL A 205 10.27 0.67 12.14
CA VAL A 205 11.50 -0.09 12.35
C VAL A 205 12.06 0.19 13.75
N VAL A 206 12.42 1.45 14.02
CA VAL A 206 13.07 1.82 15.29
C VAL A 206 12.13 1.68 16.49
N GLY A 207 10.85 1.92 16.32
CA GLY A 207 9.83 1.71 17.37
C GLY A 207 9.61 0.24 17.74
N GLN A 208 10.15 -0.71 16.97
CA GLN A 208 10.19 -2.14 17.29
C GLN A 208 11.54 -2.58 17.87
N GLY A 209 12.47 -1.66 18.12
CA GLY A 209 13.82 -1.96 18.59
C GLY A 209 14.74 -2.54 17.52
N LEU A 210 14.36 -2.42 16.25
CA LEU A 210 15.20 -2.85 15.12
C LEU A 210 16.15 -1.71 14.72
N GLU A 211 17.36 -2.08 14.27
CA GLU A 211 18.35 -1.14 13.79
C GLU A 211 18.02 -0.67 12.37
N ALA A 212 18.01 0.64 12.15
CA ALA A 212 17.87 1.21 10.83
C ALA A 212 19.10 0.92 9.96
N ARG A 213 18.88 0.58 8.68
CA ARG A 213 19.94 0.25 7.71
C ARG A 213 19.89 1.11 6.45
N SER A 214 18.79 1.80 6.23
CA SER A 214 18.58 2.69 5.08
C SER A 214 17.92 3.97 5.54
N ARG A 215 18.10 5.03 4.76
CA ARG A 215 17.40 6.29 4.99
C ARG A 215 16.00 6.23 4.39
N VAL A 216 15.08 6.99 4.95
CA VAL A 216 13.71 7.13 4.42
C VAL A 216 13.72 7.70 3.01
N GLU A 217 14.66 8.62 2.71
CA GLU A 217 14.79 9.26 1.41
C GLU A 217 15.10 8.27 0.29
N ASP A 218 15.91 7.23 0.56
CA ASP A 218 16.25 6.21 -0.43
C ASP A 218 15.00 5.41 -0.85
N GLY A 219 14.18 4.99 0.13
CA GLY A 219 12.90 4.33 -0.12
C GLY A 219 11.85 5.26 -0.76
N ALA A 220 11.87 6.55 -0.39
CA ALA A 220 10.96 7.54 -0.96
C ALA A 220 11.28 7.79 -2.44
N GLU A 221 12.55 7.89 -2.82
CA GLU A 221 12.96 8.02 -4.22
C GLU A 221 12.52 6.80 -5.03
N ALA A 222 12.77 5.58 -4.55
CA ALA A 222 12.36 4.36 -5.23
C ALA A 222 10.84 4.30 -5.43
N THR A 223 10.09 4.60 -4.36
CA THR A 223 8.62 4.59 -4.41
C THR A 223 8.08 5.68 -5.33
N PHE A 224 8.64 6.88 -5.25
CA PHE A 224 8.24 8.01 -6.08
C PHE A 224 8.49 7.73 -7.57
N ARG A 225 9.66 7.19 -7.91
CA ARG A 225 9.96 6.83 -9.31
C ARG A 225 9.01 5.77 -9.82
N LEU A 226 8.78 4.70 -9.08
CA LEU A 226 7.84 3.65 -9.50
C LEU A 226 6.41 4.19 -9.67
N ALA A 227 5.97 5.10 -8.77
CA ALA A 227 4.63 5.66 -8.80
C ALA A 227 4.41 6.68 -9.92
N PHE A 228 5.43 7.45 -10.29
CA PHE A 228 5.24 8.64 -11.12
C PHE A 228 6.12 8.73 -12.36
N SER A 229 7.27 8.04 -12.41
CA SER A 229 8.17 8.18 -13.56
C SER A 229 7.54 7.68 -14.86
N PRO A 230 7.71 8.42 -15.97
CA PRO A 230 7.36 7.94 -17.29
C PRO A 230 8.13 6.67 -17.71
N GLU A 231 9.29 6.40 -17.10
CA GLU A 231 10.08 5.18 -17.37
C GLU A 231 9.29 3.90 -17.12
N HIS A 232 8.32 3.94 -16.20
CA HIS A 232 7.45 2.82 -15.85
C HIS A 232 6.05 2.91 -16.50
N GLU A 233 5.91 3.73 -17.57
CA GLU A 233 4.63 3.83 -18.26
C GLU A 233 4.26 2.51 -18.95
N GLY A 234 3.05 2.02 -18.67
CA GLY A 234 2.55 0.75 -19.21
C GLY A 234 3.08 -0.51 -18.50
N GLU A 235 4.09 -0.41 -17.63
CA GLU A 235 4.56 -1.53 -16.84
C GLU A 235 3.50 -1.96 -15.81
N THR A 236 3.30 -3.28 -15.68
CA THR A 236 2.28 -3.81 -14.76
C THR A 236 2.62 -5.24 -14.32
N GLY A 237 2.22 -5.60 -13.10
CA GLY A 237 2.43 -6.93 -12.50
C GLY A 237 3.84 -7.17 -11.96
N GLY A 238 4.74 -6.20 -12.08
CA GLY A 238 6.13 -6.31 -11.61
C GLY A 238 6.27 -6.18 -10.08
N PHE A 239 7.30 -6.84 -9.56
CA PHE A 239 7.85 -6.57 -8.22
C PHE A 239 9.23 -5.93 -8.37
N TYR A 240 9.47 -4.84 -7.67
CA TYR A 240 10.74 -4.12 -7.64
C TYR A 240 11.42 -4.26 -6.29
N ASN A 241 12.73 -4.44 -6.32
CA ASN A 241 13.59 -4.28 -5.16
C ASN A 241 14.30 -2.93 -5.30
N GLU A 242 13.86 -1.95 -4.54
CA GLU A 242 14.27 -0.56 -4.70
C GLU A 242 14.03 -0.06 -6.13
N LEU A 243 15.08 0.29 -6.86
CA LEU A 243 15.01 0.82 -8.23
C LEU A 243 15.11 -0.26 -9.32
N SER A 244 15.29 -1.53 -8.95
CA SER A 244 15.55 -2.62 -9.90
C SER A 244 14.44 -3.67 -9.88
N PRO A 245 14.14 -4.32 -11.02
CA PRO A 245 13.27 -5.49 -11.04
C PRO A 245 13.72 -6.55 -10.03
N GLY A 246 12.81 -6.97 -9.17
CA GLY A 246 13.04 -7.96 -8.11
C GLY A 246 12.43 -9.33 -8.44
N GLN A 247 12.85 -10.33 -7.68
CA GLN A 247 12.27 -11.67 -7.76
C GLN A 247 11.41 -11.92 -6.52
N PRO A 248 10.09 -12.13 -6.69
CA PRO A 248 9.23 -12.49 -5.57
C PRO A 248 9.46 -13.94 -5.13
N ASN A 249 8.94 -14.30 -3.95
CA ASN A 249 8.86 -15.70 -3.53
C ASN A 249 8.16 -16.55 -4.60
N ALA A 250 8.61 -17.79 -4.78
CA ALA A 250 8.13 -18.69 -5.85
C ALA A 250 6.60 -18.88 -5.84
N GLN A 251 5.94 -18.84 -4.66
CA GLN A 251 4.48 -18.97 -4.56
C GLN A 251 3.75 -17.82 -5.29
N ALA A 252 4.36 -16.65 -5.42
CA ALA A 252 3.76 -15.55 -6.20
C ALA A 252 3.61 -15.89 -7.69
N ASN A 253 4.41 -16.80 -8.21
CA ASN A 253 4.36 -17.23 -9.60
C ASN A 253 3.33 -18.36 -9.84
N ASP A 254 2.76 -18.94 -8.77
CA ASP A 254 1.72 -19.97 -8.88
C ASP A 254 0.34 -19.35 -9.13
N PRO A 255 -0.26 -19.55 -10.32
CA PRO A 255 -1.58 -19.02 -10.62
C PRO A 255 -2.71 -19.62 -9.75
N GLN A 256 -2.54 -20.84 -9.24
CA GLN A 256 -3.54 -21.47 -8.37
C GLN A 256 -3.51 -20.83 -6.99
N ALA A 257 -2.32 -20.60 -6.43
CA ALA A 257 -2.16 -19.90 -5.17
C ALA A 257 -2.75 -18.48 -5.24
N ARG A 258 -2.48 -17.73 -6.33
CA ARG A 258 -3.05 -16.38 -6.52
C ARG A 258 -4.58 -16.40 -6.59
N ARG A 259 -5.16 -17.33 -7.33
CA ARG A 259 -6.64 -17.47 -7.39
C ARG A 259 -7.24 -17.84 -6.04
N ARG A 260 -6.60 -18.74 -5.28
CA ARG A 260 -7.02 -19.12 -3.92
C ARG A 260 -6.99 -17.90 -2.99
N LEU A 261 -5.92 -17.11 -3.06
CA LEU A 261 -5.78 -15.88 -2.28
C LEU A 261 -6.86 -14.86 -2.65
N TRP A 262 -7.10 -14.65 -3.93
CA TRP A 262 -8.13 -13.71 -4.41
C TRP A 262 -9.52 -14.07 -3.88
N ALA A 263 -9.95 -15.32 -4.09
CA ALA A 263 -11.26 -15.80 -3.63
C ALA A 263 -11.42 -15.70 -2.10
N LEU A 264 -10.36 -16.03 -1.35
CA LEU A 264 -10.33 -15.85 0.09
C LEU A 264 -10.50 -14.37 0.48
N SER A 265 -9.82 -13.48 -0.22
CA SER A 265 -9.89 -12.04 0.05
C SER A 265 -11.27 -11.46 -0.25
N GLU A 266 -11.91 -11.88 -1.33
CA GLU A 266 -13.31 -11.52 -1.62
C GLU A 266 -14.25 -11.98 -0.50
N THR A 267 -14.05 -13.20 -0.01
CA THR A 267 -14.85 -13.74 1.11
C THR A 267 -14.65 -12.94 2.40
N LEU A 268 -13.38 -12.68 2.78
CA LEU A 268 -13.05 -12.00 4.03
C LEU A 268 -13.42 -10.51 4.00
N THR A 269 -13.35 -9.88 2.85
CA THR A 269 -13.68 -8.45 2.71
C THR A 269 -15.12 -8.21 2.29
N GLY A 270 -15.85 -9.22 1.83
CA GLY A 270 -17.19 -9.05 1.25
C GLY A 270 -17.19 -8.20 -0.03
N LEU A 271 -16.04 -8.04 -0.70
CA LEU A 271 -15.94 -7.36 -1.99
C LEU A 271 -16.45 -8.33 -3.07
N ALA A 272 -17.58 -8.00 -3.69
CA ALA A 272 -18.05 -8.75 -4.86
C ALA A 272 -17.23 -8.36 -6.10
N SER A 273 -16.83 -9.36 -6.89
CA SER A 273 -16.15 -9.16 -8.19
C SER A 273 -17.08 -8.60 -9.26
#